data_9cb1a9e7545823977c664ad03a226195
#
_entry.id   9cb1a9e7545823977c664ad03a226195
#
_cell.length_a   1.000
_cell.length_b   1.000
_cell.length_c   1.000
_cell.angle_alpha   90.00
_cell.angle_beta   90.00
_cell.angle_gamma   90.00
#
_symmetry.space_group_name_H-M   'P 1'
#
loop_
_entity.id
_entity.type
_entity.pdbx_description
1 polymer ?
#
loop_
_entity_poly.entity_id
_entity_poly.type
_entity_poly.pdbx_seq_one_letter_code
_entity_poly.pdbx_strand_id
1 'polypeptide(L)'
;MNVIKKTKIVATLGPATSSADVIEKMILAGVNVFRVNFSHADYNDVSERIQMIRDVDKKLNTNTAILGDLQGPKLRVGKIEEGTVVNPGDRVVFSTDAPFIGNAQKAYMNYQNFPNDVSKGERILLDDGKLIFEVSDTNKKNEVETVVIQGGPFKSNKGVNLPNTNISLPALTEPLLSLVFVLLLLGTS
;
A
#
# COMPACT_ATOMS: atom_id res chain seq x y z
N MET A 1 -17.66 -21.24 -31.39
CA MET A 1 -18.51 -20.62 -30.33
C MET A 1 -17.61 -19.80 -29.41
N ASN A 2 -17.73 -18.46 -29.45
CA ASN A 2 -17.03 -17.62 -28.45
C ASN A 2 -17.71 -17.81 -27.09
N VAL A 3 -17.05 -18.55 -26.22
CA VAL A 3 -17.52 -18.69 -24.83
C VAL A 3 -17.31 -17.34 -24.13
N ILE A 4 -18.39 -16.61 -23.87
CA ILE A 4 -18.33 -15.38 -23.09
C ILE A 4 -17.95 -15.73 -21.66
N LYS A 5 -16.68 -15.53 -21.31
CA LYS A 5 -16.21 -15.72 -19.94
C LYS A 5 -16.84 -14.65 -19.05
N LYS A 6 -17.58 -15.07 -18.03
CA LYS A 6 -18.15 -14.15 -17.03
C LYS A 6 -17.11 -13.66 -16.00
N THR A 7 -16.08 -14.48 -15.75
CA THR A 7 -14.99 -14.14 -14.81
C THR A 7 -13.89 -13.37 -15.54
N LYS A 8 -13.43 -12.26 -14.95
CA LYS A 8 -12.27 -11.51 -15.43
C LYS A 8 -11.02 -11.98 -14.70
N ILE A 9 -9.94 -12.19 -15.46
CA ILE A 9 -8.64 -12.60 -14.93
C ILE A 9 -7.77 -11.34 -14.81
N VAL A 10 -7.33 -11.06 -13.58
CA VAL A 10 -6.36 -10.00 -13.29
C VAL A 10 -5.00 -10.67 -13.04
N ALA A 11 -3.99 -10.28 -13.81
CA ALA A 11 -2.63 -10.81 -13.68
C ALA A 11 -1.67 -9.69 -13.28
N THR A 12 -0.90 -9.90 -12.22
CA THR A 12 0.12 -8.93 -11.78
C THR A 12 1.38 -9.09 -12.62
N LEU A 13 1.87 -7.98 -13.19
CA LEU A 13 3.16 -7.95 -13.89
C LEU A 13 4.32 -8.05 -12.90
N GLY A 14 5.32 -8.81 -13.27
CA GLY A 14 6.55 -9.00 -12.50
C GLY A 14 7.74 -9.35 -13.41
N PRO A 15 8.89 -9.72 -12.86
CA PRO A 15 10.07 -10.07 -13.65
C PRO A 15 9.84 -11.21 -14.67
N ALA A 16 8.99 -12.18 -14.32
CA ALA A 16 8.64 -13.31 -15.19
C ALA A 16 7.72 -12.93 -16.37
N THR A 17 7.16 -11.72 -16.39
CA THR A 17 6.22 -11.24 -17.41
C THR A 17 6.76 -10.01 -18.14
N SER A 18 8.08 -9.95 -18.37
CA SER A 18 8.78 -8.80 -18.93
C SER A 18 8.99 -8.84 -20.44
N SER A 19 8.43 -9.83 -21.16
CA SER A 19 8.58 -9.94 -22.61
C SER A 19 7.23 -9.94 -23.34
N ALA A 20 7.22 -9.39 -24.57
CA ALA A 20 6.05 -9.34 -25.41
C ALA A 20 5.44 -10.74 -25.68
N ASP A 21 6.29 -11.77 -25.85
CA ASP A 21 5.83 -13.13 -26.08
C ASP A 21 5.05 -13.70 -24.89
N VAL A 22 5.47 -13.37 -23.66
CA VAL A 22 4.77 -13.80 -22.46
C VAL A 22 3.44 -13.06 -22.32
N ILE A 23 3.45 -11.73 -22.54
CA ILE A 23 2.22 -10.92 -22.54
C ILE A 23 1.22 -11.44 -23.57
N GLU A 24 1.67 -11.74 -24.79
CA GLU A 24 0.83 -12.31 -25.84
C GLU A 24 0.19 -13.64 -25.40
N LYS A 25 0.98 -14.56 -24.88
CA LYS A 25 0.48 -15.84 -24.36
C LYS A 25 -0.53 -15.66 -23.24
N MET A 26 -0.32 -14.69 -22.35
CA MET A 26 -1.25 -14.39 -21.25
C MET A 26 -2.58 -13.83 -21.76
N ILE A 27 -2.57 -12.94 -22.75
CA ILE A 27 -3.78 -12.40 -23.38
C ILE A 27 -4.54 -13.52 -24.08
N LEU A 28 -3.86 -14.36 -24.87
CA LEU A 28 -4.46 -15.51 -25.53
C LEU A 28 -5.01 -16.54 -24.56
N ALA A 29 -4.38 -16.73 -23.40
CA ALA A 29 -4.88 -17.58 -22.31
C ALA A 29 -6.09 -16.96 -21.59
N GLY A 30 -6.43 -15.70 -21.85
CA GLY A 30 -7.65 -15.04 -21.39
C GLY A 30 -7.46 -14.06 -20.24
N VAL A 31 -6.27 -13.54 -20.03
CA VAL A 31 -6.05 -12.39 -19.13
C VAL A 31 -6.81 -11.17 -19.68
N ASN A 32 -7.53 -10.49 -18.81
CA ASN A 32 -8.35 -9.32 -19.14
C ASN A 32 -7.76 -8.03 -18.62
N VAL A 33 -6.99 -8.11 -17.52
CA VAL A 33 -6.44 -6.95 -16.82
C VAL A 33 -5.01 -7.26 -16.39
N PHE A 34 -4.06 -6.41 -16.74
CA PHE A 34 -2.72 -6.43 -16.14
C PHE A 34 -2.64 -5.43 -14.99
N ARG A 35 -2.28 -5.93 -13.80
CA ARG A 35 -2.04 -5.09 -12.63
C ARG A 35 -0.55 -4.74 -12.55
N VAL A 36 -0.27 -3.44 -12.51
CA VAL A 36 1.07 -2.89 -12.27
C VAL A 36 1.15 -2.43 -10.82
N ASN A 37 2.06 -3.02 -10.04
CA ASN A 37 2.29 -2.60 -8.66
C ASN A 37 3.34 -1.47 -8.64
N PHE A 38 2.89 -0.26 -8.28
CA PHE A 38 3.75 0.92 -8.20
C PHE A 38 4.58 1.04 -6.93
N SER A 39 4.46 0.09 -6.01
CA SER A 39 5.23 0.13 -4.75
C SER A 39 6.75 0.05 -4.94
N HIS A 40 7.21 -0.53 -6.04
CA HIS A 40 8.62 -0.79 -6.34
C HIS A 40 8.97 -0.57 -7.81
N ALA A 41 8.11 0.11 -8.56
CA ALA A 41 8.29 0.26 -9.99
C ALA A 41 9.15 1.49 -10.32
N ASP A 42 10.14 1.31 -11.20
CA ASP A 42 10.75 2.40 -11.94
C ASP A 42 9.76 2.92 -13.00
N TYR A 43 9.67 4.24 -13.17
CA TYR A 43 8.70 4.86 -14.07
C TYR A 43 8.97 4.51 -15.55
N ASN A 44 10.24 4.39 -15.94
CA ASN A 44 10.62 4.02 -17.30
C ASN A 44 10.22 2.57 -17.60
N ASP A 45 10.49 1.65 -16.67
CA ASP A 45 10.08 0.24 -16.78
C ASP A 45 8.56 0.10 -16.94
N VAL A 46 7.79 0.90 -16.20
CA VAL A 46 6.32 0.89 -16.30
C VAL A 46 5.85 1.36 -17.65
N SER A 47 6.41 2.46 -18.16
CA SER A 47 6.06 3.02 -19.47
C SER A 47 6.35 2.02 -20.59
N GLU A 48 7.52 1.38 -20.57
CA GLU A 48 7.89 0.35 -21.54
C GLU A 48 6.94 -0.86 -21.50
N ARG A 49 6.56 -1.31 -20.31
CA ARG A 49 5.60 -2.42 -20.13
C ARG A 49 4.21 -2.07 -20.65
N ILE A 50 3.74 -0.85 -20.40
CA ILE A 50 2.45 -0.37 -20.92
C ILE A 50 2.49 -0.37 -22.44
N GLN A 51 3.55 0.19 -23.03
CA GLN A 51 3.71 0.22 -24.49
C GLN A 51 3.74 -1.20 -25.07
N MET A 52 4.46 -2.11 -24.46
CA MET A 52 4.50 -3.52 -24.84
C MET A 52 3.11 -4.17 -24.86
N ILE A 53 2.29 -3.92 -23.82
CA ILE A 53 0.91 -4.43 -23.78
C ILE A 53 0.09 -3.85 -24.94
N ARG A 54 0.20 -2.54 -25.20
CA ARG A 54 -0.52 -1.88 -26.30
C ARG A 54 -0.11 -2.40 -27.67
N ASP A 55 1.17 -2.66 -27.89
CA ASP A 55 1.68 -3.22 -29.14
C ASP A 55 1.14 -4.65 -29.36
N VAL A 56 1.08 -5.45 -28.30
CA VAL A 56 0.49 -6.79 -28.37
C VAL A 56 -1.03 -6.73 -28.59
N ASP A 57 -1.74 -5.85 -27.90
CA ASP A 57 -3.18 -5.63 -28.10
C ASP A 57 -3.48 -5.26 -29.55
N LYS A 58 -2.68 -4.36 -30.14
CA LYS A 58 -2.80 -3.96 -31.54
C LYS A 58 -2.57 -5.14 -32.48
N LYS A 59 -1.54 -5.96 -32.21
CA LYS A 59 -1.23 -7.17 -32.99
C LYS A 59 -2.38 -8.19 -32.95
N LEU A 60 -2.99 -8.38 -31.77
CA LEU A 60 -4.05 -9.37 -31.53
C LEU A 60 -5.46 -8.84 -31.79
N ASN A 61 -5.61 -7.54 -32.06
CA ASN A 61 -6.89 -6.83 -32.13
C ASN A 61 -7.72 -7.05 -30.83
N THR A 62 -7.06 -6.85 -29.68
CA THR A 62 -7.64 -6.98 -28.33
C THR A 62 -7.56 -5.64 -27.58
N ASN A 63 -8.26 -5.53 -26.45
CA ASN A 63 -8.25 -4.37 -25.56
C ASN A 63 -8.09 -4.84 -24.10
N THR A 64 -6.85 -5.02 -23.68
CA THR A 64 -6.55 -5.44 -22.31
C THR A 64 -6.49 -4.23 -21.38
N ALA A 65 -7.21 -4.28 -20.27
CA ALA A 65 -7.16 -3.21 -19.28
C ALA A 65 -5.85 -3.22 -18.51
N ILE A 66 -5.40 -2.04 -18.07
CA ILE A 66 -4.25 -1.88 -17.17
C ILE A 66 -4.75 -1.27 -15.87
N LEU A 67 -4.47 -1.96 -14.77
CA LEU A 67 -4.77 -1.52 -13.41
C LEU A 67 -3.48 -1.02 -12.74
N GLY A 68 -3.40 0.28 -12.48
CA GLY A 68 -2.35 0.86 -11.66
C GLY A 68 -2.70 0.69 -10.17
N ASP A 69 -1.97 -0.18 -9.46
CA ASP A 69 -2.09 -0.29 -8.01
C ASP A 69 -1.16 0.72 -7.35
N LEU A 70 -1.75 1.88 -7.03
CA LEU A 70 -1.03 3.01 -6.47
C LEU A 70 -0.77 2.76 -4.99
N GLN A 71 0.48 2.98 -4.61
CA GLN A 71 0.88 2.93 -3.23
C GLN A 71 0.38 4.20 -2.51
N GLY A 72 -0.70 4.08 -1.74
CA GLY A 72 -1.10 5.14 -0.81
C GLY A 72 0.01 5.47 0.21
N PRO A 73 -0.19 6.47 1.08
CA PRO A 73 0.77 6.80 2.13
C PRO A 73 1.06 5.57 2.99
N LYS A 74 2.33 5.13 3.03
CA LYS A 74 2.75 3.99 3.86
C LYS A 74 3.00 4.44 5.29
N LEU A 75 1.97 4.34 6.11
CA LEU A 75 2.12 4.52 7.55
C LEU A 75 2.79 3.27 8.14
N ARG A 76 3.86 3.44 8.90
CA ARG A 76 4.62 2.33 9.51
C ARG A 76 5.14 2.69 10.89
N VAL A 77 5.19 1.69 11.76
CA VAL A 77 6.04 1.79 12.96
C VAL A 77 7.50 1.62 12.58
N GLY A 78 8.39 2.20 13.37
CA GLY A 78 9.83 2.09 13.20
C GLY A 78 10.39 0.72 13.61
N LYS A 79 11.68 0.72 13.94
CA LYS A 79 12.35 -0.46 14.49
C LYS A 79 11.83 -0.72 15.91
N ILE A 80 11.62 -1.98 16.25
CA ILE A 80 11.21 -2.45 17.58
C ILE A 80 12.25 -3.47 18.04
N GLU A 81 12.55 -3.49 19.33
CA GLU A 81 13.42 -4.49 19.96
C GLU A 81 12.93 -5.90 19.65
N GLU A 82 13.85 -6.80 19.35
CA GLU A 82 13.52 -8.18 19.02
C GLU A 82 12.88 -8.89 20.21
N GLY A 83 11.85 -9.70 19.94
CA GLY A 83 11.12 -10.42 20.98
C GLY A 83 10.09 -9.59 21.73
N THR A 84 9.91 -8.30 21.40
CA THR A 84 8.89 -7.47 22.05
C THR A 84 7.48 -8.04 21.82
N VAL A 85 6.72 -8.13 22.91
CA VAL A 85 5.32 -8.54 22.93
C VAL A 85 4.52 -7.49 23.72
N VAL A 86 3.33 -7.18 23.25
CA VAL A 86 2.35 -6.34 23.95
C VAL A 86 1.10 -7.16 24.28
N ASN A 87 0.50 -6.91 25.44
CA ASN A 87 -0.68 -7.64 25.91
C ASN A 87 -1.90 -6.72 25.97
N PRO A 88 -3.12 -7.25 25.87
CA PRO A 88 -4.32 -6.45 26.09
C PRO A 88 -4.28 -5.70 27.42
N GLY A 89 -4.57 -4.40 27.38
CA GLY A 89 -4.51 -3.49 28.53
C GLY A 89 -3.17 -2.76 28.71
N ASP A 90 -2.09 -3.18 28.04
CA ASP A 90 -0.82 -2.46 28.06
C ASP A 90 -0.99 -1.06 27.47
N ARG A 91 -0.17 -0.11 27.96
CA ARG A 91 -0.10 1.25 27.40
C ARG A 91 1.12 1.38 26.52
N VAL A 92 0.91 1.89 25.31
CA VAL A 92 1.99 2.16 24.35
C VAL A 92 1.87 3.59 23.86
N VAL A 93 2.99 4.32 23.85
CA VAL A 93 3.07 5.67 23.29
C VAL A 93 3.68 5.59 21.90
N PHE A 94 2.97 6.08 20.90
CA PHE A 94 3.54 6.31 19.58
C PHE A 94 4.08 7.73 19.47
N SER A 95 5.34 7.87 19.06
CA SER A 95 6.02 9.15 18.90
C SER A 95 6.40 9.38 17.44
N THR A 96 6.23 10.62 16.97
CA THR A 96 6.60 11.04 15.61
C THR A 96 7.89 11.87 15.57
N ASP A 97 8.62 11.95 16.67
CA ASP A 97 9.94 12.61 16.75
C ASP A 97 10.99 11.90 15.86
N ALA A 98 12.25 12.09 16.13
CA ALA A 98 13.31 11.36 15.43
C ALA A 98 13.16 9.83 15.59
N PRO A 99 13.49 9.02 14.55
CA PRO A 99 13.43 7.57 14.64
C PRO A 99 14.30 7.00 15.76
N PHE A 100 13.75 6.04 16.51
CA PHE A 100 14.43 5.29 17.58
C PHE A 100 14.03 3.81 17.54
N ILE A 101 14.74 2.98 18.28
CA ILE A 101 14.35 1.59 18.50
C ILE A 101 13.32 1.57 19.63
N GLY A 102 12.07 1.19 19.30
CA GLY A 102 10.96 1.12 20.23
C GLY A 102 10.93 -0.20 21.00
N ASN A 103 10.04 -0.26 21.98
CA ASN A 103 9.78 -1.41 22.84
C ASN A 103 8.27 -1.53 23.16
N ALA A 104 7.91 -2.30 24.19
CA ALA A 104 6.52 -2.50 24.58
C ALA A 104 5.83 -1.23 25.15
N GLN A 105 6.57 -0.17 25.50
CA GLN A 105 6.04 1.07 26.07
C GLN A 105 6.03 2.23 25.09
N LYS A 106 6.98 2.28 24.14
CA LYS A 106 7.10 3.40 23.20
C LYS A 106 7.59 2.94 21.83
N ALA A 107 6.96 3.44 20.77
CA ALA A 107 7.30 3.12 19.39
C ALA A 107 7.34 4.37 18.53
N TYR A 108 8.25 4.39 17.55
CA TYR A 108 8.28 5.43 16.53
C TYR A 108 7.21 5.20 15.46
N MET A 109 6.54 6.27 15.03
CA MET A 109 5.60 6.32 13.93
C MET A 109 6.10 7.26 12.84
N ASN A 110 6.19 6.80 11.60
CA ASN A 110 6.73 7.60 10.50
C ASN A 110 5.79 8.68 9.95
N TYR A 111 4.56 8.75 10.44
CA TYR A 111 3.56 9.71 10.01
C TYR A 111 3.55 10.94 10.91
N GLN A 112 4.11 12.06 10.46
CA GLN A 112 4.32 13.26 11.27
C GLN A 112 3.01 13.89 11.77
N ASN A 113 1.95 13.90 10.96
CA ASN A 113 0.65 14.45 11.36
C ASN A 113 -0.20 13.48 12.19
N PHE A 114 0.30 12.29 12.49
CA PHE A 114 -0.43 11.28 13.24
C PHE A 114 -1.05 11.81 14.54
N PRO A 115 -0.33 12.56 15.41
CA PRO A 115 -0.93 13.07 16.63
C PRO A 115 -2.04 14.11 16.43
N ASN A 116 -2.01 14.83 15.29
CA ASN A 116 -3.02 15.84 14.95
C ASN A 116 -4.29 15.19 14.39
N ASP A 117 -4.13 14.16 13.57
CA ASP A 117 -5.22 13.55 12.81
C ASP A 117 -6.04 12.59 13.67
N VAL A 118 -5.41 11.85 14.60
CA VAL A 118 -6.15 10.89 15.42
C VAL A 118 -6.92 11.55 16.56
N SER A 119 -7.99 10.89 16.98
CA SER A 119 -8.83 11.32 18.10
C SER A 119 -8.99 10.19 19.12
N LYS A 120 -9.26 10.55 20.38
CA LYS A 120 -9.53 9.59 21.44
C LYS A 120 -10.65 8.62 21.06
N GLY A 121 -10.44 7.33 21.31
CA GLY A 121 -11.36 6.23 21.00
C GLY A 121 -11.19 5.67 19.59
N GLU A 122 -10.38 6.28 18.71
CA GLU A 122 -10.09 5.73 17.40
C GLU A 122 -9.14 4.53 17.47
N ARG A 123 -9.27 3.62 16.50
CA ARG A 123 -8.47 2.40 16.43
C ARG A 123 -7.27 2.55 15.51
N ILE A 124 -6.17 1.98 15.95
CA ILE A 124 -4.93 1.82 15.20
C ILE A 124 -4.73 0.33 14.97
N LEU A 125 -4.74 -0.09 13.70
CA LEU A 125 -4.49 -1.49 13.30
C LEU A 125 -3.04 -1.62 12.84
N LEU A 126 -2.31 -2.57 13.39
CA LEU A 126 -0.92 -2.84 13.06
C LEU A 126 -0.75 -4.27 12.53
N ASP A 127 0.19 -4.47 11.57
CA ASP A 127 0.48 -5.77 10.94
C ASP A 127 -0.80 -6.44 10.43
N ASP A 128 -1.53 -5.73 9.58
CA ASP A 128 -2.81 -6.17 8.97
C ASP A 128 -3.89 -6.51 10.01
N GLY A 129 -3.88 -5.78 11.15
CA GLY A 129 -4.86 -5.94 12.22
C GLY A 129 -4.55 -7.06 13.21
N LYS A 130 -3.33 -7.64 13.17
CA LYS A 130 -2.89 -8.61 14.18
C LYS A 130 -2.72 -7.97 15.56
N LEU A 131 -2.37 -6.69 15.60
CA LEU A 131 -2.36 -5.87 16.80
C LEU A 131 -3.38 -4.76 16.64
N ILE A 132 -4.15 -4.49 17.68
CA ILE A 132 -5.15 -3.43 17.72
C ILE A 132 -4.89 -2.57 18.95
N PHE A 133 -4.75 -1.27 18.73
CA PHE A 133 -4.63 -0.26 19.76
C PHE A 133 -5.82 0.69 19.69
N GLU A 134 -6.18 1.28 20.81
CA GLU A 134 -7.17 2.37 20.88
C GLU A 134 -6.50 3.62 21.43
N VAL A 135 -6.72 4.75 20.80
CA VAL A 135 -6.19 6.04 21.24
C VAL A 135 -6.83 6.43 22.58
N SER A 136 -6.03 6.53 23.63
CA SER A 136 -6.46 7.03 24.94
C SER A 136 -6.32 8.53 25.06
N ASP A 137 -5.23 9.11 24.51
CA ASP A 137 -4.99 10.55 24.48
C ASP A 137 -3.98 10.94 23.36
N THR A 138 -3.89 12.23 23.05
CA THR A 138 -2.89 12.79 22.14
C THR A 138 -2.51 14.19 22.56
N ASN A 139 -1.20 14.50 22.55
CA ASN A 139 -0.72 15.85 22.83
C ASN A 139 -0.84 16.81 21.63
N LYS A 140 -1.39 16.33 20.49
CA LYS A 140 -1.55 17.07 19.25
C LYS A 140 -0.25 17.71 18.71
N LYS A 141 0.89 17.13 19.07
CA LYS A 141 2.23 17.57 18.61
C LYS A 141 3.03 16.40 18.04
N ASN A 142 3.45 15.50 18.89
CA ASN A 142 4.40 14.43 18.56
C ASN A 142 4.13 13.08 19.24
N GLU A 143 3.14 12.98 20.11
CA GLU A 143 2.85 11.74 20.85
C GLU A 143 1.35 11.42 20.89
N VAL A 144 1.08 10.12 20.80
CA VAL A 144 -0.25 9.52 20.93
C VAL A 144 -0.17 8.41 21.94
N GLU A 145 -0.91 8.53 23.03
CA GLU A 145 -1.07 7.49 24.03
C GLU A 145 -2.14 6.49 23.60
N THR A 146 -1.87 5.22 23.76
CA THR A 146 -2.79 4.16 23.38
C THR A 146 -2.89 3.06 24.41
N VAL A 147 -4.00 2.33 24.37
CA VAL A 147 -4.20 1.08 25.10
C VAL A 147 -4.29 -0.06 24.09
N VAL A 148 -3.60 -1.15 24.37
CA VAL A 148 -3.65 -2.37 23.55
C VAL A 148 -4.99 -3.05 23.76
N ILE A 149 -5.76 -3.23 22.69
CA ILE A 149 -7.02 -3.98 22.67
C ILE A 149 -6.77 -5.44 22.29
N GLN A 150 -5.93 -5.65 21.27
CA GLN A 150 -5.48 -6.98 20.86
C GLN A 150 -3.96 -7.00 20.80
N GLY A 151 -3.36 -7.83 21.64
CA GLY A 151 -1.92 -7.97 21.79
C GLY A 151 -1.32 -9.06 20.91
N GLY A 152 0.01 -9.18 20.99
CA GLY A 152 0.80 -10.15 20.28
C GLY A 152 2.23 -9.66 20.02
N PRO A 153 2.99 -10.34 19.14
CA PRO A 153 4.36 -9.95 18.79
C PRO A 153 4.41 -8.58 18.11
N PHE A 154 5.10 -7.62 18.72
CA PHE A 154 5.26 -6.27 18.21
C PHE A 154 6.54 -6.18 17.37
N LYS A 155 6.38 -6.16 16.03
CA LYS A 155 7.49 -6.30 15.08
C LYS A 155 7.82 -4.99 14.39
N SER A 156 9.11 -4.85 14.00
CA SER A 156 9.65 -3.70 13.28
C SER A 156 9.00 -3.48 11.90
N ASN A 157 8.91 -2.22 11.48
CA ASN A 157 8.55 -1.76 10.14
C ASN A 157 7.16 -2.22 9.64
N LYS A 158 6.27 -2.59 10.55
CA LYS A 158 4.92 -3.05 10.21
C LYS A 158 4.02 -1.90 9.78
N GLY A 159 3.14 -2.21 8.81
CA GLY A 159 2.14 -1.29 8.32
C GLY A 159 1.11 -0.92 9.38
N VAL A 160 0.67 0.32 9.34
CA VAL A 160 -0.36 0.89 10.21
C VAL A 160 -1.56 1.30 9.39
N ASN A 161 -2.74 0.90 9.81
CA ASN A 161 -4.01 1.35 9.25
C ASN A 161 -4.81 2.11 10.31
N LEU A 162 -5.40 3.22 9.90
CA LEU A 162 -6.20 4.12 10.72
C LEU A 162 -7.64 4.15 10.15
N PRO A 163 -8.49 3.15 10.43
CA PRO A 163 -9.75 2.96 9.73
C PRO A 163 -10.79 4.06 9.98
N ASN A 164 -10.67 4.77 11.10
CA ASN A 164 -11.62 5.79 11.52
C ASN A 164 -11.08 7.22 11.40
N THR A 165 -9.80 7.38 11.02
CA THR A 165 -9.09 8.66 11.00
C THR A 165 -9.11 9.26 9.60
N ASN A 166 -9.46 10.52 9.50
CA ASN A 166 -9.28 11.29 8.27
C ASN A 166 -7.82 11.75 8.16
N ILE A 167 -7.04 11.02 7.36
CA ILE A 167 -5.60 11.26 7.20
C ILE A 167 -5.38 12.49 6.33
N SER A 168 -4.59 13.47 6.82
CA SER A 168 -4.29 14.72 6.12
C SER A 168 -3.23 14.57 5.00
N LEU A 169 -2.67 13.36 4.80
CA LEU A 169 -1.75 13.09 3.70
C LEU A 169 -2.52 13.00 2.37
N PRO A 170 -1.99 13.61 1.28
CA PRO A 170 -2.58 13.45 -0.03
C PRO A 170 -2.50 11.98 -0.47
N ALA A 171 -3.60 11.46 -1.01
CA ALA A 171 -3.66 10.10 -1.55
C ALA A 171 -2.74 9.91 -2.77
N LEU A 172 -2.50 10.99 -3.52
CA LEU A 172 -1.64 11.05 -4.69
C LEU A 172 -0.49 12.04 -4.43
N THR A 173 0.73 11.56 -4.55
CA THR A 173 1.92 12.43 -4.55
C THR A 173 2.18 12.96 -5.96
N GLU A 174 2.92 14.07 -6.10
CA GLU A 174 3.29 14.67 -7.39
C GLU A 174 3.86 13.67 -8.42
N PRO A 175 4.80 12.77 -8.04
CA PRO A 175 5.29 11.75 -8.96
C PRO A 175 4.20 10.76 -9.40
N LEU A 176 3.24 10.47 -8.53
CA LEU A 176 2.13 9.57 -8.81
C LEU A 176 1.11 10.19 -9.76
N LEU A 177 0.88 11.50 -9.66
CA LEU A 177 0.05 12.27 -10.59
C LEU A 177 0.63 12.24 -12.01
N SER A 178 1.94 12.42 -12.16
CA SER A 178 2.64 12.33 -13.46
C SER A 178 2.44 10.95 -14.11
N LEU A 179 2.43 9.90 -13.33
CA LEU A 179 2.25 8.53 -13.80
C LEU A 179 0.81 8.23 -14.22
N VAL A 180 -0.19 8.74 -13.49
CA VAL A 180 -1.60 8.66 -13.90
C VAL A 180 -1.79 9.34 -15.26
N PHE A 181 -1.09 10.46 -15.50
CA PHE A 181 -1.09 11.13 -16.80
C PHE A 181 -0.50 10.24 -17.91
N VAL A 182 0.62 9.55 -17.66
CA VAL A 182 1.21 8.60 -18.62
C VAL A 182 0.25 7.44 -18.92
N LEU A 183 -0.40 6.89 -17.91
CA LEU A 183 -1.42 5.84 -18.09
C LEU A 183 -2.60 6.30 -18.92
N LEU A 184 -3.04 7.54 -18.76
CA LEU A 184 -4.14 8.12 -19.53
C LEU A 184 -3.71 8.39 -20.99
N LEU A 185 -2.52 8.93 -21.21
CA LEU A 185 -2.02 9.24 -22.57
C LEU A 185 -1.75 8.00 -23.40
N LEU A 186 -1.20 6.93 -22.82
CA LEU A 186 -0.93 5.66 -23.49
C LEU A 186 -2.16 4.73 -23.55
N GLY A 187 -3.23 5.07 -22.85
CA GLY A 187 -4.48 4.31 -22.82
C GLY A 187 -5.49 4.67 -23.92
N THR A 188 -5.27 5.74 -24.66
CA THR A 188 -6.21 6.31 -25.65
C THR A 188 -5.80 6.14 -27.12
N SER A 189 -4.75 5.39 -27.40
CA SER A 189 -4.26 5.13 -28.76
C SER A 189 -4.57 3.74 -29.29
#